data_c89f2ca111129cf5f52375d2602f56d3
#
_entry.id   c89f2ca111129cf5f52375d2602f56d3
#
_cell.length_a   1.000
_cell.length_b   1.000
_cell.length_c   1.000
_cell.angle_alpha   90.00
_cell.angle_beta   90.00
_cell.angle_gamma   90.00
#
_symmetry.space_group_name_H-M   'P 1'
#
loop_
_entity.id
_entity.type
_entity.pdbx_description
1 polymer ?
#
loop_
_entity_poly.entity_id
_entity_poly.type
_entity_poly.pdbx_seq_one_letter_code
_entity_poly.pdbx_strand_id
1 'polypeptide(L)'
;MMVVCSAFYVGTSSLEESSSIEACCTFRGSLSKLNVTNGRILWQTYMLPDNNGSNNEYAGAAIWGSSPSIDIHRNAVYSATGNLYSAPLNVTQCQEAQNNQTTPTEEDKCVEPDNHSNSILALDLDSGHINWYRQLGGYDVWFFACRNVSTPGCPPGPNPDADFGEAPMILTVNYHGKKRDLVATVQKSGIAWALDRDNGSIVWSMEAGPGGPGGGGTWGSATDGEAVYTNIANSLRGNFTLKPSNITTTSGGWVSMNASTGDILWSTRNPSNATASGAVSVANDVVFAGSTNGTGPIYAMSAAAGEILWSYDTGASVYGGVSISDGCVYVGNGYKVSLGFFDSTYTAGDTLFAFCILS
;
A
#
# COMPACT_ATOMS: atom_id res chain seq x y z
N MET A 1 -5.16 12.38 -2.63
CA MET A 1 -5.63 13.68 -2.10
C MET A 1 -7.13 13.60 -1.87
N MET A 2 -7.61 13.90 -0.68
CA MET A 2 -9.04 13.85 -0.34
C MET A 2 -9.50 15.22 0.14
N VAL A 3 -10.73 15.62 -0.21
CA VAL A 3 -11.31 16.93 0.13
C VAL A 3 -12.49 16.74 1.07
N VAL A 4 -12.42 17.29 2.27
CA VAL A 4 -13.53 17.32 3.23
C VAL A 4 -13.56 18.65 3.95
N CYS A 5 -14.74 19.22 4.15
CA CYS A 5 -14.96 20.44 4.92
C CYS A 5 -14.02 21.60 4.55
N SER A 6 -13.84 21.88 3.25
CA SER A 6 -12.97 22.94 2.73
C SER A 6 -11.47 22.74 3.00
N ALA A 7 -11.00 21.51 3.19
CA ALA A 7 -9.60 21.16 3.35
C ALA A 7 -9.17 20.01 2.44
N PHE A 8 -7.89 20.04 2.03
CA PHE A 8 -7.19 18.91 1.41
C PHE A 8 -6.31 18.23 2.45
N TYR A 9 -6.25 16.91 2.40
CA TYR A 9 -5.30 16.11 3.17
C TYR A 9 -4.33 15.46 2.20
N VAL A 10 -3.03 15.72 2.38
CA VAL A 10 -1.98 15.37 1.42
C VAL A 10 -0.82 14.72 2.15
N GLY A 11 -0.50 13.49 1.77
CA GLY A 11 0.75 12.84 2.15
C GLY A 11 1.91 13.34 1.30
N THR A 12 3.13 13.25 1.83
CA THR A 12 4.36 13.62 1.13
C THR A 12 5.22 12.41 0.84
N SER A 13 5.88 12.40 -0.31
CA SER A 13 6.87 11.42 -0.73
C SER A 13 8.08 12.12 -1.35
N SER A 14 9.17 11.38 -1.55
CA SER A 14 10.43 11.90 -2.07
C SER A 14 11.06 10.92 -3.06
N LEU A 15 11.91 11.44 -3.94
CA LEU A 15 12.78 10.64 -4.79
C LEU A 15 14.13 10.32 -4.12
N GLU A 16 14.34 10.69 -2.85
CA GLU A 16 15.58 10.37 -2.12
C GLU A 16 15.82 8.87 -1.98
N GLU A 17 14.76 8.06 -2.03
CA GLU A 17 14.86 6.61 -2.15
C GLU A 17 15.76 6.14 -3.32
N SER A 18 15.92 6.97 -4.36
CA SER A 18 16.80 6.73 -5.50
C SER A 18 18.19 7.38 -5.36
N SER A 19 18.54 7.91 -4.21
CA SER A 19 19.83 8.55 -3.94
C SER A 19 20.99 7.55 -3.90
N SER A 20 22.23 8.04 -4.04
CA SER A 20 23.42 7.25 -3.74
C SER A 20 23.56 7.06 -2.22
N ILE A 21 24.38 6.10 -1.79
CA ILE A 21 24.64 5.83 -0.37
C ILE A 21 25.18 7.08 0.35
N GLU A 22 26.07 7.82 -0.31
CA GLU A 22 26.70 9.01 0.27
C GLU A 22 25.74 10.20 0.38
N ALA A 23 24.72 10.26 -0.49
CA ALA A 23 23.76 11.36 -0.54
C ALA A 23 22.51 11.10 0.30
N CYS A 24 22.22 9.86 0.63
CA CYS A 24 21.01 9.48 1.39
C CYS A 24 21.14 9.86 2.86
N CYS A 25 20.13 10.25 3.54
CA CYS A 25 18.83 10.80 3.13
C CYS A 25 18.40 11.80 4.22
N THR A 26 17.53 12.74 3.90
CA THR A 26 17.05 13.77 4.85
C THR A 26 15.54 13.93 4.86
N PHE A 27 14.85 13.36 3.89
CA PHE A 27 13.41 13.45 3.76
C PHE A 27 12.69 12.79 4.93
N ARG A 28 11.66 13.47 5.44
CA ARG A 28 10.73 12.92 6.42
C ARG A 28 9.31 12.97 5.85
N GLY A 29 8.66 11.81 5.75
CA GLY A 29 7.25 11.73 5.37
C GLY A 29 6.37 12.55 6.30
N SER A 30 5.31 13.13 5.77
CA SER A 30 4.34 13.91 6.55
C SER A 30 2.95 13.84 5.97
N LEU A 31 1.95 14.07 6.82
CA LEU A 31 0.57 14.35 6.43
C LEU A 31 0.28 15.82 6.70
N SER A 32 -0.30 16.51 5.72
CA SER A 32 -0.64 17.91 5.83
C SER A 32 -2.11 18.17 5.55
N LYS A 33 -2.73 19.07 6.32
CA LYS A 33 -4.05 19.67 6.04
C LYS A 33 -3.86 21.03 5.40
N LEU A 34 -4.45 21.22 4.23
CA LEU A 34 -4.34 22.44 3.45
C LEU A 34 -5.72 23.10 3.30
N ASN A 35 -5.76 24.41 3.38
CA ASN A 35 -6.97 25.18 3.05
C ASN A 35 -7.26 25.10 1.55
N VAL A 36 -8.46 24.65 1.16
CA VAL A 36 -8.84 24.46 -0.25
C VAL A 36 -8.85 25.75 -1.07
N THR A 37 -9.08 26.90 -0.44
CA THR A 37 -9.23 28.17 -1.15
C THR A 37 -7.89 28.81 -1.53
N ASN A 38 -6.85 28.61 -0.70
CA ASN A 38 -5.59 29.35 -0.86
C ASN A 38 -4.32 28.48 -0.71
N GLY A 39 -4.48 27.16 -0.47
CA GLY A 39 -3.36 26.22 -0.33
C GLY A 39 -2.54 26.38 0.95
N ARG A 40 -2.95 27.26 1.89
CA ARG A 40 -2.21 27.43 3.15
C ARG A 40 -2.23 26.15 3.98
N ILE A 41 -1.07 25.78 4.49
CA ILE A 41 -0.94 24.69 5.47
C ILE A 41 -1.64 25.10 6.76
N LEU A 42 -2.63 24.32 7.19
CA LEU A 42 -3.34 24.49 8.45
C LEU A 42 -2.65 23.74 9.57
N TRP A 43 -2.19 22.53 9.29
CA TRP A 43 -1.27 21.75 10.13
C TRP A 43 -0.46 20.78 9.26
N GLN A 44 0.69 20.35 9.77
CA GLN A 44 1.55 19.34 9.18
C GLN A 44 2.14 18.48 10.30
N THR A 45 1.99 17.16 10.17
CA THR A 45 2.51 16.18 11.13
C THR A 45 3.55 15.32 10.42
N TYR A 46 4.77 15.33 10.92
CA TYR A 46 5.85 14.48 10.44
C TYR A 46 5.75 13.08 11.03
N MET A 47 6.14 12.09 10.24
CA MET A 47 6.08 10.67 10.61
C MET A 47 7.36 10.17 11.27
N LEU A 48 8.38 11.00 11.34
CA LEU A 48 9.70 10.70 11.91
C LEU A 48 10.20 11.87 12.77
N PRO A 49 11.09 11.61 13.75
CA PRO A 49 11.76 12.65 14.52
C PRO A 49 12.49 13.66 13.63
N ASP A 50 12.77 14.83 14.18
CA ASP A 50 13.54 15.84 13.43
C ASP A 50 15.00 15.40 13.25
N ASN A 51 15.46 15.41 12.02
CA ASN A 51 16.83 15.09 11.66
C ASN A 51 17.70 16.34 11.42
N ASN A 52 17.13 17.54 11.59
CA ASN A 52 17.82 18.82 11.37
C ASN A 52 18.52 18.93 9.99
N GLY A 53 17.99 18.20 8.98
CA GLY A 53 18.58 18.13 7.65
C GLY A 53 19.90 17.36 7.58
N SER A 54 20.18 16.51 8.57
CA SER A 54 21.40 15.70 8.65
C SER A 54 21.19 14.31 8.06
N ASN A 55 22.16 13.82 7.29
CA ASN A 55 22.22 12.43 6.86
C ASN A 55 22.55 11.51 8.04
N ASN A 56 22.28 10.22 7.91
CA ASN A 56 22.47 9.18 8.94
C ASN A 56 21.60 9.37 10.20
N GLU A 57 20.55 10.15 10.09
CA GLU A 57 19.47 10.28 11.03
C GLU A 57 18.20 9.63 10.47
N TYR A 58 17.04 9.76 11.14
CA TYR A 58 15.78 9.24 10.61
C TYR A 58 15.39 9.93 9.31
N ALA A 59 15.24 9.14 8.24
CA ALA A 59 14.66 9.59 6.97
C ALA A 59 13.77 8.48 6.37
N GLY A 60 12.78 8.87 5.56
CA GLY A 60 11.82 7.95 4.96
C GLY A 60 10.39 8.16 5.47
N ALA A 61 9.69 7.08 5.77
CA ALA A 61 8.28 7.02 6.20
C ALA A 61 7.35 7.83 5.27
N ALA A 62 7.55 7.69 3.97
CA ALA A 62 6.77 8.38 2.95
C ALA A 62 5.29 7.98 3.00
N ILE A 63 4.39 8.92 2.71
CA ILE A 63 2.97 8.65 2.43
C ILE A 63 2.80 8.81 0.93
N TRP A 64 3.09 7.77 0.15
CA TRP A 64 3.27 7.88 -1.29
C TRP A 64 2.15 7.26 -2.13
N GLY A 65 1.72 6.06 -1.83
CA GLY A 65 0.67 5.34 -2.59
C GLY A 65 -0.72 5.54 -2.02
N SER A 66 -0.85 6.24 -0.91
CA SER A 66 -2.09 6.29 -0.15
C SER A 66 -2.74 7.66 -0.16
N SER A 67 -4.02 7.69 -0.56
CA SER A 67 -4.90 8.81 -0.22
C SER A 67 -5.49 8.56 1.16
N PRO A 68 -5.37 9.50 2.12
CA PRO A 68 -5.86 9.28 3.48
C PRO A 68 -7.37 9.04 3.50
N SER A 69 -7.84 8.11 4.31
CA SER A 69 -9.27 7.89 4.54
C SER A 69 -9.77 8.76 5.68
N ILE A 70 -10.97 9.32 5.54
CA ILE A 70 -11.53 10.29 6.49
C ILE A 70 -12.78 9.73 7.16
N ASP A 71 -12.79 9.72 8.49
CA ASP A 71 -13.94 9.43 9.34
C ASP A 71 -14.38 10.70 10.06
N ILE A 72 -15.38 11.37 9.51
CA ILE A 72 -15.93 12.62 10.07
C ILE A 72 -16.57 12.37 11.45
N HIS A 73 -17.16 11.19 11.66
CA HIS A 73 -17.83 10.86 12.92
C HIS A 73 -16.85 10.71 14.08
N ARG A 74 -15.63 10.23 13.80
CA ARG A 74 -14.55 10.11 14.78
C ARG A 74 -13.60 11.30 14.79
N ASN A 75 -13.85 12.29 13.94
CA ASN A 75 -12.92 13.40 13.71
C ASN A 75 -11.49 12.89 13.40
N ALA A 76 -11.36 11.85 12.58
CA ALA A 76 -10.10 11.16 12.33
C ALA A 76 -9.78 11.05 10.84
N VAL A 77 -8.48 11.14 10.52
CA VAL A 77 -7.91 10.79 9.23
C VAL A 77 -6.95 9.62 9.41
N TYR A 78 -7.13 8.58 8.58
CA TYR A 78 -6.28 7.39 8.60
C TYR A 78 -5.30 7.44 7.44
N SER A 79 -4.03 7.15 7.75
CA SER A 79 -2.95 7.11 6.77
C SER A 79 -2.05 5.91 7.03
N ALA A 80 -1.24 5.57 6.04
CA ALA A 80 -0.23 4.53 6.15
C ALA A 80 1.09 5.02 5.57
N THR A 81 2.20 4.54 6.13
CA THR A 81 3.55 5.02 5.85
C THR A 81 4.43 3.95 5.24
N GLY A 82 5.43 4.37 4.50
CA GLY A 82 6.50 3.52 4.00
C GLY A 82 7.62 3.28 5.01
N ASN A 83 8.64 2.60 4.55
CA ASN A 83 9.83 2.22 5.29
C ASN A 83 10.75 3.42 5.61
N LEU A 84 11.79 3.16 6.38
CA LEU A 84 12.92 4.09 6.55
C LEU A 84 13.87 4.04 5.34
N TYR A 85 14.49 5.17 5.01
CA TYR A 85 15.64 5.25 4.10
C TYR A 85 16.95 5.28 4.86
N SER A 86 16.96 5.86 6.07
CA SER A 86 18.06 5.84 7.01
C SER A 86 17.56 5.89 8.45
N ALA A 87 18.40 5.44 9.38
CA ALA A 87 18.16 5.51 10.82
C ALA A 87 19.46 5.86 11.57
N PRO A 88 19.38 6.44 12.77
CA PRO A 88 20.54 6.71 13.60
C PRO A 88 21.36 5.44 13.87
N LEU A 89 22.69 5.60 13.95
CA LEU A 89 23.62 4.48 14.14
C LEU A 89 23.33 3.64 15.38
N ASN A 90 22.96 4.26 16.49
CA ASN A 90 22.61 3.55 17.73
C ASN A 90 21.35 2.69 17.57
N VAL A 91 20.38 3.15 16.78
CA VAL A 91 19.16 2.38 16.46
C VAL A 91 19.52 1.21 15.55
N THR A 92 20.28 1.47 14.49
CA THR A 92 20.77 0.43 13.57
C THR A 92 21.52 -0.67 14.32
N GLN A 93 22.44 -0.30 15.22
CA GLN A 93 23.20 -1.26 16.03
C GLN A 93 22.31 -2.04 17.02
N CYS A 94 21.33 -1.39 17.61
CA CYS A 94 20.36 -2.04 18.48
C CYS A 94 19.54 -3.09 17.69
N GLN A 95 19.01 -2.73 16.55
CA GLN A 95 18.21 -3.61 15.69
C GLN A 95 19.04 -4.78 15.16
N GLU A 96 20.30 -4.54 14.77
CA GLU A 96 21.22 -5.59 14.36
C GLU A 96 21.49 -6.58 15.50
N ALA A 97 21.74 -6.08 16.72
CA ALA A 97 21.99 -6.92 17.91
C ALA A 97 20.75 -7.74 18.30
N GLN A 98 19.55 -7.20 18.08
CA GLN A 98 18.28 -7.89 18.33
C GLN A 98 17.95 -8.89 17.23
N ASN A 99 18.61 -8.80 16.05
CA ASN A 99 18.29 -9.61 14.85
C ASN A 99 16.80 -9.53 14.49
N ASN A 100 16.26 -8.32 14.43
CA ASN A 100 14.85 -8.09 14.19
C ASN A 100 14.44 -8.61 12.81
N GLN A 101 13.36 -9.35 12.76
CA GLN A 101 12.81 -9.94 11.54
C GLN A 101 11.73 -9.03 10.96
N THR A 102 11.43 -9.19 9.68
CA THR A 102 10.35 -8.46 8.98
C THR A 102 8.96 -8.66 9.59
N THR A 103 8.76 -9.80 10.23
CA THR A 103 7.56 -10.08 11.05
C THR A 103 8.02 -10.35 12.46
N PRO A 104 7.95 -9.36 13.35
CA PRO A 104 8.43 -9.52 14.72
C PRO A 104 7.60 -10.58 15.45
N THR A 105 8.30 -11.56 16.04
CA THR A 105 7.69 -12.56 16.93
C THR A 105 7.85 -12.20 18.39
N GLU A 106 8.71 -11.23 18.70
CA GLU A 106 9.01 -10.73 20.04
C GLU A 106 8.85 -9.20 20.07
N GLU A 107 8.71 -8.67 21.26
CA GLU A 107 8.63 -7.23 21.49
C GLU A 107 9.95 -6.56 21.07
N ASP A 108 9.84 -5.46 20.33
CA ASP A 108 10.98 -4.63 19.96
C ASP A 108 11.58 -3.96 21.20
N LYS A 109 12.85 -4.23 21.46
CA LYS A 109 13.61 -3.68 22.60
C LYS A 109 14.34 -2.38 22.25
N CYS A 110 14.41 -2.03 20.98
CA CYS A 110 15.02 -0.80 20.52
C CYS A 110 14.02 0.33 20.64
N VAL A 111 14.31 1.29 21.52
CA VAL A 111 13.42 2.43 21.75
C VAL A 111 13.55 3.41 20.59
N GLU A 112 12.47 3.58 19.86
CA GLU A 112 12.39 4.47 18.70
C GLU A 112 11.17 5.41 18.82
N PRO A 113 11.23 6.41 19.74
CA PRO A 113 10.13 7.34 19.92
C PRO A 113 9.88 8.12 18.63
N ASP A 114 8.62 8.36 18.31
CA ASP A 114 8.18 9.13 17.14
C ASP A 114 8.60 8.56 15.78
N ASN A 115 9.10 7.32 15.72
CA ASN A 115 9.29 6.59 14.47
C ASN A 115 7.99 5.89 14.08
N HIS A 116 7.32 6.45 13.07
CA HIS A 116 6.07 5.91 12.53
C HIS A 116 6.24 5.35 11.11
N SER A 117 7.42 4.81 10.78
CA SER A 117 7.63 4.05 9.54
C SER A 117 6.84 2.74 9.55
N ASN A 118 6.50 2.21 8.38
CA ASN A 118 5.75 0.97 8.20
C ASN A 118 4.53 0.87 9.14
N SER A 119 3.79 1.97 9.26
CA SER A 119 2.71 2.14 10.24
C SER A 119 1.38 2.45 9.60
N ILE A 120 0.30 2.05 10.28
CA ILE A 120 -1.04 2.58 10.09
C ILE A 120 -1.30 3.56 11.23
N LEU A 121 -1.83 4.74 10.92
CA LEU A 121 -2.03 5.82 11.87
C LEU A 121 -3.45 6.38 11.80
N ALA A 122 -3.95 6.84 12.93
CA ALA A 122 -5.11 7.73 13.01
C ALA A 122 -4.67 9.08 13.57
N LEU A 123 -4.97 10.15 12.83
CA LEU A 123 -4.71 11.51 13.25
C LEU A 123 -6.03 12.27 13.44
N ASP A 124 -6.04 13.18 14.38
CA ASP A 124 -7.16 14.09 14.57
C ASP A 124 -7.29 15.06 13.37
N LEU A 125 -8.50 15.18 12.82
CA LEU A 125 -8.76 15.98 11.62
C LEU A 125 -8.48 17.47 11.81
N ASP A 126 -8.64 18.00 13.02
CA ASP A 126 -8.53 19.41 13.26
C ASP A 126 -7.12 19.85 13.59
N SER A 127 -6.42 19.06 14.41
CA SER A 127 -5.10 19.40 14.94
C SER A 127 -3.94 18.68 14.26
N GLY A 128 -4.19 17.52 13.62
CA GLY A 128 -3.13 16.64 13.10
C GLY A 128 -2.41 15.83 14.19
N HIS A 129 -2.91 15.86 15.43
CA HIS A 129 -2.34 15.03 16.51
C HIS A 129 -2.53 13.54 16.20
N ILE A 130 -1.49 12.72 16.41
CA ILE A 130 -1.57 11.27 16.25
C ILE A 130 -2.33 10.71 17.45
N ASN A 131 -3.56 10.21 17.21
CA ASN A 131 -4.40 9.61 18.23
C ASN A 131 -3.90 8.21 18.61
N TRP A 132 -3.50 7.44 17.61
CA TRP A 132 -2.85 6.15 17.75
C TRP A 132 -2.07 5.81 16.47
N TYR A 133 -1.10 4.93 16.61
CA TYR A 133 -0.42 4.30 15.47
C TYR A 133 -0.14 2.83 15.77
N ARG A 134 0.08 2.05 14.72
CA ARG A 134 0.52 0.66 14.80
C ARG A 134 1.61 0.44 13.76
N GLN A 135 2.84 0.27 14.23
CA GLN A 135 3.98 -0.12 13.40
C GLN A 135 3.92 -1.63 13.12
N LEU A 136 4.10 -2.01 11.86
CA LEU A 136 3.93 -3.38 11.36
C LEU A 136 5.05 -3.70 10.37
N GLY A 137 5.61 -4.91 10.47
CA GLY A 137 6.62 -5.37 9.53
C GLY A 137 8.08 -5.32 10.01
N GLY A 138 8.33 -4.84 11.23
CA GLY A 138 9.67 -4.83 11.83
C GLY A 138 10.60 -3.73 11.30
N TYR A 139 11.89 -3.85 11.62
CA TYR A 139 12.93 -2.91 11.19
C TYR A 139 13.19 -3.03 9.68
N ASP A 140 13.12 -1.91 8.98
CA ASP A 140 13.20 -1.88 7.52
C ASP A 140 13.81 -0.53 7.07
N VAL A 141 15.09 -0.56 6.75
CA VAL A 141 15.84 0.59 6.23
C VAL A 141 16.28 0.28 4.81
N TRP A 142 15.42 0.57 3.86
CA TRP A 142 15.62 0.23 2.47
C TRP A 142 15.59 1.48 1.56
N PHE A 143 16.49 1.51 0.59
CA PHE A 143 16.48 2.41 -0.56
C PHE A 143 17.23 1.76 -1.73
N PHE A 144 17.05 2.24 -2.96
CA PHE A 144 17.50 1.55 -4.17
C PHE A 144 18.98 1.18 -4.21
N ALA A 145 19.87 2.05 -3.70
CA ALA A 145 21.31 1.76 -3.67
C ALA A 145 21.64 0.58 -2.72
N CYS A 146 20.78 0.33 -1.73
CA CYS A 146 20.92 -0.73 -0.73
C CYS A 146 19.99 -1.93 -0.94
N ARG A 147 19.41 -2.09 -2.13
CA ARG A 147 18.64 -3.30 -2.49
C ARG A 147 19.42 -4.61 -2.31
N ASN A 148 20.75 -4.53 -2.35
CA ASN A 148 21.64 -5.61 -1.93
C ASN A 148 22.29 -5.19 -0.61
N VAL A 149 21.84 -5.76 0.49
CA VAL A 149 22.32 -5.47 1.84
C VAL A 149 23.81 -5.75 2.05
N SER A 150 24.45 -6.51 1.16
CA SER A 150 25.90 -6.76 1.17
C SER A 150 26.71 -5.59 0.57
N THR A 151 26.07 -4.57 0.04
CA THR A 151 26.76 -3.39 -0.51
C THR A 151 27.42 -2.62 0.64
N PRO A 152 28.73 -2.30 0.55
CA PRO A 152 29.40 -1.55 1.59
C PRO A 152 28.72 -0.20 1.87
N GLY A 153 28.51 0.12 3.14
CA GLY A 153 27.87 1.35 3.59
C GLY A 153 26.35 1.26 3.70
N CYS A 154 25.74 0.12 3.34
CA CYS A 154 24.32 -0.10 3.55
C CYS A 154 23.98 -0.57 4.96
N PRO A 155 22.76 -0.23 5.47
CA PRO A 155 22.28 -0.77 6.74
C PRO A 155 22.21 -2.30 6.71
N PRO A 156 22.41 -2.98 7.85
CA PRO A 156 22.25 -4.43 7.92
C PRO A 156 20.82 -4.83 7.60
N GLY A 157 20.67 -5.95 6.87
CA GLY A 157 19.35 -6.45 6.44
C GLY A 157 18.62 -7.23 7.54
N PRO A 158 17.39 -7.69 7.22
CA PRO A 158 16.90 -8.01 5.86
C PRO A 158 16.30 -6.85 5.02
N ASN A 159 15.84 -5.74 5.59
CA ASN A 159 15.31 -4.57 4.88
C ASN A 159 14.43 -4.94 3.65
N PRO A 160 13.20 -5.43 3.84
CA PRO A 160 12.40 -6.02 2.78
C PRO A 160 11.68 -5.03 1.87
N ASP A 161 11.74 -3.74 2.17
CA ASP A 161 10.92 -2.71 1.51
C ASP A 161 9.41 -2.99 1.69
N ALA A 162 9.00 -3.09 2.94
CA ALA A 162 7.65 -3.50 3.33
C ALA A 162 6.67 -2.32 3.50
N ASP A 163 6.74 -1.35 2.63
CA ASP A 163 5.86 -0.18 2.63
C ASP A 163 4.37 -0.53 2.71
N PHE A 164 3.61 0.37 3.32
CA PHE A 164 2.19 0.53 3.02
C PHE A 164 2.04 1.47 1.82
N GLY A 165 1.98 0.91 0.63
CA GLY A 165 1.87 1.64 -0.63
C GLY A 165 0.42 1.86 -1.10
N GLU A 166 -0.56 1.80 -0.21
CA GLU A 166 -1.97 2.00 -0.51
C GLU A 166 -2.72 2.71 0.63
N ALA A 167 -3.89 3.26 0.30
CA ALA A 167 -4.76 3.91 1.27
C ALA A 167 -5.38 2.89 2.23
N PRO A 168 -5.40 3.15 3.55
CA PRO A 168 -6.21 2.39 4.47
C PRO A 168 -7.69 2.55 4.12
N MET A 169 -8.44 1.43 4.05
CA MET A 169 -9.88 1.42 3.86
C MET A 169 -10.60 1.44 5.20
N ILE A 170 -11.64 2.26 5.33
CA ILE A 170 -12.53 2.24 6.50
C ILE A 170 -13.76 1.41 6.17
N LEU A 171 -14.10 0.46 7.04
CA LEU A 171 -15.22 -0.43 6.86
C LEU A 171 -15.88 -0.79 8.21
N THR A 172 -17.15 -1.19 8.16
CA THR A 172 -17.89 -1.69 9.32
C THR A 172 -18.35 -3.09 9.00
N VAL A 173 -17.90 -4.06 9.78
CA VAL A 173 -18.23 -5.48 9.61
C VAL A 173 -19.14 -5.99 10.71
N ASN A 174 -19.83 -7.10 10.44
CA ASN A 174 -20.54 -7.84 11.46
C ASN A 174 -19.70 -9.06 11.89
N TYR A 175 -19.17 -8.99 13.11
CA TYR A 175 -18.35 -10.05 13.68
C TYR A 175 -19.09 -10.66 14.89
N HIS A 176 -19.49 -11.92 14.78
CA HIS A 176 -20.27 -12.63 15.81
C HIS A 176 -21.52 -11.85 16.30
N GLY A 177 -22.25 -11.24 15.35
CA GLY A 177 -23.49 -10.50 15.65
C GLY A 177 -23.28 -9.10 16.23
N LYS A 178 -22.03 -8.63 16.31
CA LYS A 178 -21.69 -7.28 16.76
C LYS A 178 -21.06 -6.48 15.62
N LYS A 179 -21.49 -5.24 15.44
CA LYS A 179 -20.82 -4.31 14.54
C LYS A 179 -19.42 -3.99 15.07
N ARG A 180 -18.44 -4.02 14.19
CA ARG A 180 -17.05 -3.67 14.46
C ARG A 180 -16.53 -2.75 13.35
N ASP A 181 -15.97 -1.64 13.75
CA ASP A 181 -15.41 -0.65 12.84
C ASP A 181 -13.92 -0.90 12.67
N LEU A 182 -13.49 -1.11 11.44
CA LEU A 182 -12.14 -1.49 11.09
C LEU A 182 -11.49 -0.47 10.16
N VAL A 183 -10.18 -0.41 10.23
CA VAL A 183 -9.33 0.14 9.17
C VAL A 183 -8.46 -0.99 8.63
N ALA A 184 -8.49 -1.20 7.31
CA ALA A 184 -7.77 -2.29 6.67
C ALA A 184 -6.89 -1.79 5.51
N THR A 185 -5.73 -2.41 5.33
CA THR A 185 -4.81 -2.14 4.22
C THR A 185 -3.90 -3.33 3.97
N VAL A 186 -3.31 -3.42 2.78
CA VAL A 186 -2.37 -4.48 2.42
C VAL A 186 -0.99 -3.88 2.20
N GLN A 187 0.02 -4.56 2.68
CA GLN A 187 1.42 -4.11 2.70
C GLN A 187 2.20 -4.74 1.54
N LYS A 188 3.28 -4.13 1.10
CA LYS A 188 4.23 -4.73 0.13
C LYS A 188 4.75 -6.12 0.56
N SER A 189 4.76 -6.41 1.88
CA SER A 189 5.07 -7.74 2.41
C SER A 189 4.10 -8.84 1.97
N GLY A 190 2.95 -8.47 1.37
CA GLY A 190 1.87 -9.39 1.03
C GLY A 190 0.92 -9.69 2.18
N ILE A 191 1.14 -9.09 3.35
CA ILE A 191 0.26 -9.24 4.51
C ILE A 191 -0.82 -8.17 4.49
N ALA A 192 -2.06 -8.61 4.60
CA ALA A 192 -3.23 -7.77 4.85
C ALA A 192 -3.43 -7.61 6.36
N TRP A 193 -3.76 -6.41 6.78
CA TRP A 193 -3.99 -6.04 8.17
C TRP A 193 -5.35 -5.39 8.33
N ALA A 194 -6.06 -5.74 9.39
CA ALA A 194 -7.24 -5.01 9.84
C ALA A 194 -7.11 -4.66 11.32
N LEU A 195 -7.28 -3.40 11.61
CA LEU A 195 -7.14 -2.83 12.95
C LEU A 195 -8.48 -2.27 13.41
N ASP A 196 -8.69 -2.31 14.71
CA ASP A 196 -9.79 -1.60 15.35
C ASP A 196 -9.63 -0.09 15.16
N ARG A 197 -10.66 0.57 14.66
CA ARG A 197 -10.61 1.98 14.24
C ARG A 197 -10.45 2.95 15.40
N ASP A 198 -10.86 2.54 16.61
CA ASP A 198 -10.82 3.40 17.78
C ASP A 198 -9.44 3.44 18.45
N ASN A 199 -8.66 2.33 18.36
CA ASN A 199 -7.43 2.19 19.16
C ASN A 199 -6.24 1.55 18.45
N GLY A 200 -6.38 1.16 17.16
CA GLY A 200 -5.32 0.55 16.37
C GLY A 200 -4.93 -0.87 16.80
N SER A 201 -5.73 -1.56 17.63
CA SER A 201 -5.45 -2.96 17.96
C SER A 201 -5.70 -3.87 16.75
N ILE A 202 -4.80 -4.84 16.53
CA ILE A 202 -4.92 -5.79 15.42
C ILE A 202 -6.16 -6.68 15.69
N VAL A 203 -7.06 -6.71 14.70
CA VAL A 203 -8.25 -7.58 14.71
C VAL A 203 -7.95 -8.87 13.98
N TRP A 204 -7.35 -8.76 12.80
CA TRP A 204 -6.83 -9.89 12.04
C TRP A 204 -5.67 -9.45 11.16
N SER A 205 -4.85 -10.43 10.77
CA SER A 205 -3.85 -10.31 9.72
C SER A 205 -3.83 -11.59 8.89
N MET A 206 -3.53 -11.45 7.59
CA MET A 206 -3.53 -12.58 6.65
C MET A 206 -2.45 -12.39 5.61
N GLU A 207 -1.64 -13.42 5.36
CA GLU A 207 -0.77 -13.45 4.19
C GLU A 207 -1.64 -13.67 2.94
N ALA A 208 -1.88 -12.59 2.19
CA ALA A 208 -2.69 -12.58 0.98
C ALA A 208 -1.92 -13.18 -0.21
N GLY A 209 -0.60 -13.07 -0.22
CA GLY A 209 0.27 -13.63 -1.23
C GLY A 209 1.73 -13.22 -1.05
N PRO A 210 2.60 -13.56 -2.02
CA PRO A 210 4.03 -13.23 -1.92
C PRO A 210 4.25 -11.71 -1.92
N GLY A 211 5.11 -11.26 -1.01
CA GLY A 211 5.59 -9.89 -0.94
C GLY A 211 6.79 -9.63 -1.83
N GLY A 212 7.34 -8.42 -1.71
CA GLY A 212 8.59 -7.99 -2.37
C GLY A 212 8.62 -6.49 -2.65
N PRO A 213 9.74 -5.94 -3.12
CA PRO A 213 9.89 -4.49 -3.36
C PRO A 213 8.91 -3.91 -4.38
N GLY A 214 8.46 -4.70 -5.35
CA GLY A 214 7.38 -4.31 -6.28
C GLY A 214 5.98 -4.57 -5.75
N GLY A 215 5.88 -5.04 -4.52
CA GLY A 215 4.65 -5.19 -3.76
C GLY A 215 4.05 -6.59 -3.68
N GLY A 216 3.46 -6.86 -2.52
CA GLY A 216 2.27 -7.66 -2.37
C GLY A 216 1.10 -6.76 -2.78
N GLY A 217 0.41 -6.09 -1.81
CA GLY A 217 -0.58 -5.05 -2.11
C GLY A 217 0.05 -3.68 -2.37
N THR A 218 -0.39 -3.00 -3.42
CA THR A 218 0.07 -1.65 -3.76
C THR A 218 -1.00 -0.86 -4.50
N TRP A 219 -0.96 0.45 -4.37
CA TRP A 219 -1.77 1.46 -5.06
C TRP A 219 -3.25 1.49 -4.69
N GLY A 220 -3.83 0.44 -4.21
CA GLY A 220 -5.18 0.47 -3.67
C GLY A 220 -5.89 -0.87 -3.71
N SER A 221 -6.40 -1.24 -2.56
CA SER A 221 -7.38 -2.31 -2.35
C SER A 221 -8.81 -1.73 -2.40
N ALA A 222 -9.80 -2.59 -2.50
CA ALA A 222 -11.21 -2.21 -2.53
C ALA A 222 -12.02 -3.07 -1.55
N THR A 223 -13.19 -2.58 -1.15
CA THR A 223 -14.12 -3.33 -0.31
C THR A 223 -15.57 -3.02 -0.69
N ASP A 224 -16.42 -4.02 -0.60
CA ASP A 224 -17.88 -3.90 -0.65
C ASP A 224 -18.53 -3.94 0.75
N GLY A 225 -17.69 -4.01 1.80
CA GLY A 225 -18.10 -4.13 3.21
C GLY A 225 -18.18 -5.58 3.71
N GLU A 226 -18.24 -6.58 2.82
CA GLU A 226 -18.25 -8.00 3.15
C GLU A 226 -16.88 -8.65 2.90
N ALA A 227 -16.18 -8.19 1.87
CA ALA A 227 -14.86 -8.65 1.49
C ALA A 227 -13.88 -7.47 1.30
N VAL A 228 -12.60 -7.79 1.42
CA VAL A 228 -11.45 -6.96 1.03
C VAL A 228 -10.83 -7.59 -0.22
N TYR A 229 -10.69 -6.80 -1.28
CA TYR A 229 -10.08 -7.18 -2.54
C TYR A 229 -8.75 -6.47 -2.71
N THR A 230 -7.71 -7.22 -3.06
CA THR A 230 -6.38 -6.64 -3.27
C THR A 230 -5.68 -7.23 -4.48
N ASN A 231 -4.71 -6.52 -4.99
CA ASN A 231 -3.73 -7.04 -5.93
C ASN A 231 -2.55 -7.67 -5.17
N ILE A 232 -1.91 -8.64 -5.81
CA ILE A 232 -0.59 -9.18 -5.42
C ILE A 232 0.30 -9.03 -6.64
N ALA A 233 1.21 -8.07 -6.58
CA ALA A 233 2.10 -7.77 -7.70
C ALA A 233 3.00 -8.96 -8.05
N ASN A 234 3.55 -9.62 -7.05
CA ASN A 234 4.51 -10.75 -7.19
C ASN A 234 5.65 -10.43 -8.16
N SER A 235 6.29 -9.29 -7.97
CA SER A 235 7.36 -8.79 -8.85
C SER A 235 8.61 -9.69 -8.85
N LEU A 236 8.88 -10.37 -7.75
CA LEU A 236 9.98 -11.32 -7.61
C LEU A 236 9.68 -12.72 -8.17
N ARG A 237 8.47 -12.93 -8.74
CA ARG A 237 8.05 -14.22 -9.30
C ARG A 237 8.11 -15.38 -8.30
N GLY A 238 7.86 -15.11 -7.03
CA GLY A 238 7.74 -16.11 -5.98
C GLY A 238 6.57 -17.07 -6.22
N ASN A 239 6.62 -18.23 -5.57
CA ASN A 239 5.52 -19.19 -5.62
C ASN A 239 4.28 -18.60 -4.93
N PHE A 240 3.19 -18.55 -5.67
CA PHE A 240 1.89 -18.09 -5.21
C PHE A 240 0.87 -19.21 -5.34
N THR A 241 0.47 -19.81 -4.21
CA THR A 241 -0.53 -20.87 -4.17
C THR A 241 -1.93 -20.28 -4.02
N LEU A 242 -2.73 -20.46 -5.05
CA LEU A 242 -4.07 -19.90 -5.17
C LEU A 242 -5.09 -20.67 -4.33
N LYS A 243 -6.09 -19.97 -3.83
CA LYS A 243 -7.22 -20.53 -3.07
C LYS A 243 -8.53 -20.39 -3.87
N PRO A 244 -9.46 -21.33 -3.80
CA PRO A 244 -9.36 -22.63 -3.15
C PRO A 244 -8.66 -23.69 -4.03
N SER A 245 -8.23 -23.34 -5.27
CA SER A 245 -7.76 -24.28 -6.29
C SER A 245 -6.47 -25.04 -5.91
N ASN A 246 -5.65 -24.51 -4.99
CA ASN A 246 -4.33 -24.98 -4.63
C ASN A 246 -3.33 -25.07 -5.81
N ILE A 247 -3.60 -24.37 -6.90
CA ILE A 247 -2.67 -24.26 -8.04
C ILE A 247 -1.60 -23.23 -7.67
N THR A 248 -0.34 -23.56 -7.92
CA THR A 248 0.78 -22.64 -7.74
C THR A 248 1.11 -21.93 -9.05
N THR A 249 1.33 -20.61 -8.98
CA THR A 249 1.75 -19.76 -10.08
C THR A 249 2.94 -18.89 -9.64
N THR A 250 3.65 -18.30 -10.59
CA THR A 250 4.65 -17.25 -10.37
C THR A 250 4.22 -15.91 -10.94
N SER A 251 3.00 -15.80 -11.46
CA SER A 251 2.42 -14.53 -11.87
C SER A 251 1.93 -13.73 -10.66
N GLY A 252 1.67 -12.45 -10.86
CA GLY A 252 0.81 -11.68 -9.98
C GLY A 252 -0.63 -12.19 -10.02
N GLY A 253 -1.50 -11.60 -9.20
CA GLY A 253 -2.90 -11.99 -9.13
C GLY A 253 -3.72 -11.09 -8.24
N TRP A 254 -4.94 -11.52 -7.97
CA TRP A 254 -5.91 -10.80 -7.14
C TRP A 254 -6.48 -11.74 -6.08
N VAL A 255 -6.76 -11.18 -4.92
CA VAL A 255 -7.20 -11.93 -3.75
C VAL A 255 -8.41 -11.26 -3.14
N SER A 256 -9.38 -12.08 -2.75
CA SER A 256 -10.51 -11.68 -1.91
C SER A 256 -10.39 -12.32 -0.54
N MET A 257 -10.60 -11.53 0.49
CA MET A 257 -10.56 -11.94 1.89
C MET A 257 -11.85 -11.53 2.58
N ASN A 258 -12.35 -12.37 3.49
CA ASN A 258 -13.49 -12.01 4.34
C ASN A 258 -13.14 -10.78 5.19
N ALA A 259 -13.89 -9.71 5.10
CA ALA A 259 -13.61 -8.45 5.77
C ALA A 259 -13.63 -8.57 7.31
N SER A 260 -14.35 -9.54 7.86
CA SER A 260 -14.47 -9.74 9.31
C SER A 260 -13.36 -10.59 9.90
N THR A 261 -12.82 -11.57 9.15
CA THR A 261 -11.88 -12.58 9.66
C THR A 261 -10.53 -12.58 8.99
N GLY A 262 -10.40 -11.99 7.79
CA GLY A 262 -9.21 -12.04 6.96
C GLY A 262 -9.06 -13.34 6.15
N ASP A 263 -9.94 -14.33 6.32
CA ASP A 263 -9.86 -15.60 5.61
C ASP A 263 -9.92 -15.38 4.09
N ILE A 264 -8.99 -16.00 3.34
CA ILE A 264 -8.98 -15.92 1.88
C ILE A 264 -10.19 -16.66 1.33
N LEU A 265 -11.06 -15.94 0.63
CA LEU A 265 -12.23 -16.49 -0.04
C LEU A 265 -11.86 -17.08 -1.40
N TRP A 266 -11.08 -16.34 -2.17
CA TRP A 266 -10.52 -16.80 -3.44
C TRP A 266 -9.24 -16.02 -3.79
N SER A 267 -8.44 -16.62 -4.67
CA SER A 267 -7.36 -15.93 -5.36
C SER A 267 -7.29 -16.35 -6.82
N THR A 268 -7.07 -15.37 -7.71
CA THR A 268 -7.05 -15.53 -9.16
C THR A 268 -5.72 -15.04 -9.70
N ARG A 269 -5.01 -15.89 -10.46
CA ARG A 269 -3.77 -15.50 -11.13
C ARG A 269 -4.04 -14.49 -12.24
N ASN A 270 -3.07 -13.62 -12.53
CA ASN A 270 -3.08 -12.81 -13.74
C ASN A 270 -2.94 -13.72 -14.98
N PRO A 271 -3.95 -13.81 -15.88
CA PRO A 271 -3.92 -14.74 -17.04
C PRO A 271 -2.79 -14.44 -18.01
N SER A 272 -2.36 -13.17 -18.12
CA SER A 272 -1.27 -12.76 -18.99
C SER A 272 0.13 -13.13 -18.44
N ASN A 273 0.18 -13.84 -17.31
CA ASN A 273 1.42 -14.23 -16.64
C ASN A 273 2.35 -13.05 -16.29
N ALA A 274 1.79 -11.85 -16.16
CA ALA A 274 2.47 -10.63 -15.77
C ALA A 274 2.30 -10.33 -14.27
N THR A 275 2.92 -9.26 -13.79
CA THR A 275 2.64 -8.71 -12.46
C THR A 275 1.22 -8.13 -12.42
N ALA A 276 0.65 -8.03 -11.23
CA ALA A 276 -0.63 -7.38 -10.98
C ALA A 276 -0.42 -6.21 -10.00
N SER A 277 0.26 -5.17 -10.48
CA SER A 277 0.69 -4.05 -9.63
C SER A 277 -0.35 -2.94 -9.50
N GLY A 278 -1.37 -2.92 -10.35
CA GLY A 278 -2.40 -1.88 -10.36
C GLY A 278 -3.43 -2.04 -9.26
N ALA A 279 -3.99 -0.93 -8.79
CA ALA A 279 -5.10 -0.91 -7.85
C ALA A 279 -6.32 -1.69 -8.38
N VAL A 280 -7.12 -2.24 -7.46
CA VAL A 280 -8.39 -2.89 -7.76
C VAL A 280 -9.57 -1.97 -7.43
N SER A 281 -10.71 -2.19 -8.09
CA SER A 281 -11.97 -1.51 -7.78
C SER A 281 -13.11 -2.52 -7.78
N VAL A 282 -14.12 -2.32 -6.96
CA VAL A 282 -15.30 -3.20 -6.88
C VAL A 282 -16.59 -2.40 -7.00
N ALA A 283 -17.51 -2.88 -7.79
CA ALA A 283 -18.88 -2.35 -7.88
C ALA A 283 -19.84 -3.42 -8.40
N ASN A 284 -21.05 -3.49 -7.84
CA ASN A 284 -22.12 -4.38 -8.29
C ASN A 284 -21.65 -5.84 -8.48
N ASP A 285 -21.01 -6.40 -7.45
CA ASP A 285 -20.50 -7.77 -7.42
C ASP A 285 -19.42 -8.09 -8.47
N VAL A 286 -18.78 -7.06 -9.05
CA VAL A 286 -17.69 -7.20 -10.01
C VAL A 286 -16.43 -6.48 -9.52
N VAL A 287 -15.31 -7.21 -9.51
CA VAL A 287 -13.98 -6.67 -9.26
C VAL A 287 -13.29 -6.35 -10.58
N PHE A 288 -12.79 -5.13 -10.72
CA PHE A 288 -12.03 -4.68 -11.89
C PHE A 288 -10.57 -4.51 -11.55
N ALA A 289 -9.70 -5.01 -12.43
CA ALA A 289 -8.26 -4.91 -12.25
C ALA A 289 -7.52 -4.92 -13.60
N GLY A 290 -6.39 -4.22 -13.64
CA GLY A 290 -5.51 -4.18 -14.81
C GLY A 290 -4.31 -5.12 -14.69
N SER A 291 -3.68 -5.39 -15.82
CA SER A 291 -2.41 -6.12 -15.92
C SER A 291 -1.31 -5.22 -16.46
N THR A 292 -0.11 -5.38 -15.93
CA THR A 292 1.09 -4.69 -16.43
C THR A 292 1.69 -5.34 -17.68
N ASN A 293 1.07 -6.41 -18.21
CA ASN A 293 1.43 -6.98 -19.52
C ASN A 293 1.45 -5.89 -20.60
N GLY A 294 2.33 -6.02 -21.59
CA GLY A 294 2.50 -5.04 -22.66
C GLY A 294 1.26 -4.79 -23.53
N THR A 295 0.31 -5.73 -23.59
CA THR A 295 -1.00 -5.53 -24.25
C THR A 295 -2.02 -4.88 -23.33
N GLY A 296 -1.73 -4.82 -22.02
CA GLY A 296 -2.54 -4.12 -21.02
C GLY A 296 -3.98 -4.62 -20.89
N PRO A 297 -4.21 -5.92 -20.65
CA PRO A 297 -5.58 -6.36 -20.42
C PRO A 297 -6.14 -5.79 -19.12
N ILE A 298 -7.41 -5.36 -19.20
CA ILE A 298 -8.28 -5.15 -18.06
C ILE A 298 -9.18 -6.37 -17.89
N TYR A 299 -9.45 -6.74 -16.66
CA TYR A 299 -10.32 -7.87 -16.29
C TYR A 299 -11.48 -7.41 -15.42
N ALA A 300 -12.64 -7.98 -15.67
CA ALA A 300 -13.79 -7.97 -14.78
C ALA A 300 -13.96 -9.36 -14.19
N MET A 301 -14.00 -9.48 -12.88
CA MET A 301 -14.04 -10.74 -12.14
C MET A 301 -15.26 -10.79 -11.23
N SER A 302 -15.85 -11.97 -11.04
CA SER A 302 -16.88 -12.18 -10.03
C SER A 302 -16.33 -11.87 -8.62
N ALA A 303 -16.95 -10.98 -7.89
CA ALA A 303 -16.59 -10.67 -6.51
C ALA A 303 -16.74 -11.91 -5.60
N ALA A 304 -17.72 -12.75 -5.88
CA ALA A 304 -17.99 -13.96 -5.10
C ALA A 304 -17.00 -15.10 -5.34
N ALA A 305 -16.47 -15.25 -6.58
CA ALA A 305 -15.69 -16.44 -6.96
C ALA A 305 -14.32 -16.16 -7.59
N GLY A 306 -14.02 -14.91 -7.93
CA GLY A 306 -12.79 -14.54 -8.64
C GLY A 306 -12.72 -15.03 -10.09
N GLU A 307 -13.82 -15.56 -10.62
CA GLU A 307 -13.93 -16.00 -12.02
C GLU A 307 -13.84 -14.79 -12.96
N ILE A 308 -13.03 -14.89 -14.03
CA ILE A 308 -12.96 -13.83 -15.04
C ILE A 308 -14.22 -13.88 -15.89
N LEU A 309 -15.02 -12.84 -15.80
CA LEU A 309 -16.27 -12.67 -16.52
C LEU A 309 -16.07 -12.00 -17.88
N TRP A 310 -15.09 -11.11 -17.97
CA TRP A 310 -14.79 -10.33 -19.15
C TRP A 310 -13.34 -9.82 -19.12
N SER A 311 -12.77 -9.63 -20.30
CA SER A 311 -11.46 -8.99 -20.46
C SER A 311 -11.38 -8.21 -21.76
N TYR A 312 -10.51 -7.20 -21.79
CA TYR A 312 -10.23 -6.39 -22.97
C TYR A 312 -8.78 -5.95 -23.00
N ASP A 313 -8.10 -6.13 -24.13
CA ASP A 313 -6.73 -5.66 -24.34
C ASP A 313 -6.74 -4.17 -24.74
N THR A 314 -6.19 -3.32 -23.88
CA THR A 314 -6.16 -1.86 -24.12
C THR A 314 -5.04 -1.42 -25.05
N GLY A 315 -4.12 -2.32 -25.38
CA GLY A 315 -2.97 -2.07 -26.26
C GLY A 315 -1.71 -1.56 -25.56
N ALA A 316 -1.77 -1.24 -24.26
CA ALA A 316 -0.63 -0.86 -23.44
C ALA A 316 -0.88 -1.18 -21.96
N SER A 317 0.21 -1.35 -21.18
CA SER A 317 0.14 -1.76 -19.77
C SER A 317 -0.91 -0.98 -18.98
N VAL A 318 -1.73 -1.68 -18.20
CA VAL A 318 -2.68 -1.06 -17.27
C VAL A 318 -2.10 -1.15 -15.86
N TYR A 319 -1.59 -0.03 -15.37
CA TYR A 319 -0.99 0.12 -14.05
C TYR A 319 -1.86 0.96 -13.10
N GLY A 320 -2.64 1.88 -13.63
CA GLY A 320 -3.57 2.71 -12.87
C GLY A 320 -4.80 1.95 -12.39
N GLY A 321 -5.44 2.49 -11.35
CA GLY A 321 -6.73 1.99 -10.88
C GLY A 321 -7.86 2.31 -11.86
N VAL A 322 -8.98 1.65 -11.64
CA VAL A 322 -10.21 1.78 -12.43
C VAL A 322 -11.18 2.69 -11.67
N SER A 323 -11.77 3.66 -12.37
CA SER A 323 -12.86 4.48 -11.85
C SER A 323 -14.19 3.98 -12.38
N ILE A 324 -15.21 3.97 -11.53
CA ILE A 324 -16.55 3.47 -11.88
C ILE A 324 -17.58 4.55 -11.55
N SER A 325 -18.38 4.95 -12.53
CA SER A 325 -19.46 5.93 -12.34
C SER A 325 -20.51 5.78 -13.43
N ASP A 326 -21.78 6.01 -13.10
CA ASP A 326 -22.91 6.12 -14.03
C ASP A 326 -23.01 4.96 -15.04
N GLY A 327 -22.79 3.71 -14.55
CA GLY A 327 -22.83 2.53 -15.38
C GLY A 327 -21.65 2.36 -16.33
N CYS A 328 -20.60 3.13 -16.16
CA CYS A 328 -19.37 3.06 -16.95
C CYS A 328 -18.16 2.74 -16.09
N VAL A 329 -17.20 2.06 -16.70
CA VAL A 329 -15.87 1.75 -16.18
C VAL A 329 -14.83 2.55 -16.97
N TYR A 330 -14.02 3.35 -16.30
CA TYR A 330 -13.01 4.19 -16.92
C TYR A 330 -11.61 3.69 -16.55
N VAL A 331 -10.74 3.51 -17.53
CA VAL A 331 -9.36 3.06 -17.33
C VAL A 331 -8.41 3.72 -18.33
N GLY A 332 -7.29 4.22 -17.82
CA GLY A 332 -6.17 4.68 -18.65
C GLY A 332 -5.21 3.53 -18.96
N ASN A 333 -4.54 3.59 -20.10
CA ASN A 333 -3.46 2.68 -20.44
C ASN A 333 -2.12 3.39 -20.54
N GLY A 334 -1.03 2.60 -20.46
CA GLY A 334 0.34 3.05 -20.57
C GLY A 334 1.01 3.38 -19.23
N TYR A 335 2.20 2.82 -19.02
CA TYR A 335 3.05 3.17 -17.88
C TYR A 335 4.52 3.00 -18.26
N LYS A 336 5.06 3.92 -19.06
CA LYS A 336 6.48 3.95 -19.44
C LYS A 336 7.19 5.17 -18.85
N VAL A 337 6.88 5.44 -17.58
CA VAL A 337 7.41 6.53 -16.76
C VAL A 337 7.86 6.00 -15.41
N SER A 338 8.68 6.74 -14.68
CA SER A 338 9.14 6.35 -13.35
C SER A 338 9.68 4.91 -13.33
N LEU A 339 9.21 4.04 -12.44
CA LEU A 339 9.63 2.63 -12.35
C LEU A 339 9.36 1.86 -13.65
N GLY A 340 8.28 2.16 -14.37
CA GLY A 340 7.97 1.55 -15.65
C GLY A 340 9.00 1.88 -16.75
N PHE A 341 9.82 2.90 -16.57
CA PHE A 341 10.93 3.19 -17.49
C PHE A 341 12.02 2.11 -17.44
N PHE A 342 12.25 1.55 -16.24
CA PHE A 342 13.28 0.53 -16.02
C PHE A 342 12.77 -0.90 -16.28
N ASP A 343 11.47 -1.12 -16.35
CA ASP A 343 10.88 -2.42 -16.68
C ASP A 343 10.58 -2.49 -18.18
N SER A 344 11.29 -3.37 -18.89
CA SER A 344 11.13 -3.54 -20.34
C SER A 344 9.77 -4.15 -20.73
N THR A 345 9.05 -4.73 -19.80
CA THR A 345 7.71 -5.34 -20.04
C THR A 345 6.60 -4.29 -20.08
N TYR A 346 6.83 -3.11 -19.50
CA TYR A 346 5.86 -2.04 -19.48
C TYR A 346 5.87 -1.27 -20.78
N THR A 347 4.68 -0.90 -21.27
CA THR A 347 4.49 -0.18 -22.54
C THR A 347 3.88 1.19 -22.31
N ALA A 348 4.19 2.12 -23.22
CA ALA A 348 3.58 3.44 -23.27
C ALA A 348 2.17 3.36 -23.87
N GLY A 349 1.29 4.21 -23.39
CA GLY A 349 -0.07 4.42 -23.89
C GLY A 349 -0.57 5.79 -23.46
N ASP A 350 -1.59 6.28 -24.12
CA ASP A 350 -2.12 7.64 -23.97
C ASP A 350 -3.66 7.68 -24.08
N THR A 351 -4.30 6.52 -23.94
CA THR A 351 -5.73 6.39 -24.18
C THR A 351 -6.50 6.19 -22.86
N LEU A 352 -7.60 6.92 -22.72
CA LEU A 352 -8.63 6.69 -21.71
C LEU A 352 -9.78 5.92 -22.33
N PHE A 353 -10.07 4.74 -21.83
CA PHE A 353 -11.18 3.90 -22.22
C PHE A 353 -12.39 4.13 -21.30
N ALA A 354 -13.58 4.08 -21.89
CA ALA A 354 -14.85 4.04 -21.17
C ALA A 354 -15.67 2.84 -21.66
N PHE A 355 -15.93 1.89 -20.78
CA PHE A 355 -16.77 0.72 -21.05
C PHE A 355 -18.09 0.91 -20.31
N CYS A 356 -19.19 1.07 -21.06
CA CYS A 356 -20.49 1.40 -20.47
C CYS A 356 -21.50 0.29 -20.74
N ILE A 357 -22.42 0.06 -19.79
CA ILE A 357 -23.59 -0.76 -19.98
C ILE A 357 -24.53 0.03 -20.90
N LEU A 358 -24.98 -0.60 -22.00
CA LEU A 358 -26.03 -0.03 -22.84
C LEU A 358 -27.33 -0.07 -22.05
N SER A 359 -27.91 1.09 -21.82
CA SER A 359 -29.23 1.24 -21.18
C SER A 359 -30.38 0.80 -22.11
#